data_89dfe2a4c0d90a1e3a45db604570133b
#
_entry.id   89dfe2a4c0d90a1e3a45db604570133b
#
_cell.length_a   1.000
_cell.length_b   1.000
_cell.length_c   1.000
_cell.angle_alpha   90.00
_cell.angle_beta   90.00
_cell.angle_gamma   90.00
#
_symmetry.space_group_name_H-M   'P 1'
#
loop_
_entity.id
_entity.type
_entity.pdbx_description
1 polymer ?
#
loop_
_entity_poly.entity_id
_entity_poly.type
_entity_poly.pdbx_seq_one_letter_code
_entity_poly.pdbx_strand_id
1 'polypeptide(L)'
;NEWKKCLTMPANPAVLLQGILFLILLFAVSVWDIRYRKIPDILQAGIAALAFLNFSPGHLAGILCMVPYLAVALCCGRDDGIGGGDVKLAGSTGLVLGLPAALTASIIGLSGFILFGTTILLWKRIHGTRACFSFPLGPFLAMGCICAYFMKMGGMIR
;
A
#
# COMPACT_ATOMS: atom_id res chain seq x y z
N ASN A 1 -23.27 -8.76 19.88
CA ASN A 1 -22.46 -7.74 20.60
C ASN A 1 -21.03 -7.59 20.05
N GLU A 2 -20.64 -8.36 19.05
CA GLU A 2 -19.31 -8.24 18.42
C GLU A 2 -19.16 -6.94 17.62
N TRP A 3 -20.23 -6.43 17.04
CA TRP A 3 -20.22 -5.18 16.26
C TRP A 3 -19.82 -3.94 17.07
N LYS A 4 -20.06 -3.93 18.37
CA LYS A 4 -19.65 -2.82 19.26
C LYS A 4 -18.14 -2.82 19.53
N LYS A 5 -17.46 -3.96 19.42
CA LYS A 5 -16.00 -4.04 19.54
C LYS A 5 -15.27 -3.48 18.32
N CYS A 6 -15.87 -3.54 17.14
CA CYS A 6 -15.27 -2.97 15.91
C CYS A 6 -15.28 -1.43 15.88
N LEU A 7 -16.11 -0.78 16.69
CA LEU A 7 -16.25 0.67 16.74
C LEU A 7 -15.50 1.35 17.92
N THR A 8 -14.89 0.56 18.80
CA THR A 8 -14.03 1.13 19.85
C THR A 8 -12.69 1.51 19.23
N MET A 9 -12.56 2.76 18.86
CA MET A 9 -11.26 3.35 18.51
C MET A 9 -10.23 3.00 19.60
N PRO A 10 -8.98 2.68 19.22
CA PRO A 10 -7.95 2.39 20.21
C PRO A 10 -7.84 3.59 21.16
N ALA A 11 -7.98 3.31 22.44
CA ALA A 11 -7.91 4.34 23.50
C ALA A 11 -6.50 4.96 23.62
N ASN A 12 -5.53 4.48 22.82
CA ASN A 12 -4.17 4.98 22.86
C ASN A 12 -4.00 6.14 21.84
N PRO A 13 -3.77 7.39 22.30
CA PRO A 13 -3.64 8.54 21.43
C PRO A 13 -2.49 8.42 20.41
N ALA A 14 -1.44 7.66 20.75
CA ALA A 14 -0.33 7.42 19.84
C ALA A 14 -0.75 6.62 18.59
N VAL A 15 -1.64 5.65 18.74
CA VAL A 15 -2.16 4.84 17.62
C VAL A 15 -3.06 5.68 16.71
N LEU A 16 -3.88 6.56 17.29
CA LEU A 16 -4.70 7.50 16.52
C LEU A 16 -3.83 8.47 15.72
N LEU A 17 -2.82 9.06 16.38
CA LEU A 17 -1.88 9.96 15.72
C LEU A 17 -1.13 9.26 14.59
N GLN A 18 -0.63 8.05 14.83
CA GLN A 18 0.02 7.21 13.82
C GLN A 18 -0.91 6.99 12.63
N GLY A 19 -2.18 6.64 12.87
CA GLY A 19 -3.16 6.39 11.82
C GLY A 19 -3.44 7.63 10.97
N ILE A 20 -3.64 8.79 11.58
CA ILE A 20 -3.88 10.05 10.86
C ILE A 20 -2.68 10.42 10.00
N LEU A 21 -1.47 10.37 10.56
CA LEU A 21 -0.23 10.67 9.82
C LEU A 21 -0.01 9.66 8.69
N PHE A 22 -0.30 8.38 8.94
CA PHE A 22 -0.19 7.32 7.92
C PHE A 22 -1.13 7.59 6.73
N LEU A 23 -2.41 7.96 6.99
CA LEU A 23 -3.37 8.30 5.94
C LEU A 23 -2.92 9.52 5.13
N ILE A 24 -2.43 10.56 5.80
CA ILE A 24 -1.92 11.78 5.14
C ILE A 24 -0.74 11.44 4.22
N LEU A 25 0.23 10.65 4.70
CA LEU A 25 1.39 10.26 3.90
C LEU A 25 1.00 9.35 2.72
N LEU A 26 0.08 8.40 2.91
CA LEU A 26 -0.43 7.58 1.81
C LEU A 26 -1.13 8.42 0.75
N PHE A 27 -1.92 9.41 1.17
CA PHE A 27 -2.55 10.34 0.24
C PHE A 27 -1.50 11.14 -0.54
N ALA A 28 -0.49 11.67 0.15
CA ALA A 28 0.61 12.40 -0.49
C ALA A 28 1.38 11.52 -1.50
N VAL A 29 1.68 10.27 -1.14
CA VAL A 29 2.31 9.29 -2.05
C VAL A 29 1.45 9.06 -3.29
N SER A 30 0.13 8.85 -3.11
CA SER A 30 -0.80 8.62 -4.22
C SER A 30 -0.84 9.81 -5.19
N VAL A 31 -0.94 11.02 -4.67
CA VAL A 31 -0.96 12.24 -5.49
C VAL A 31 0.37 12.41 -6.24
N TRP A 32 1.48 12.15 -5.54
CA TRP A 32 2.81 12.29 -6.14
C TRP A 32 3.05 11.24 -7.24
N ASP A 33 2.64 10.00 -7.01
CA ASP A 33 2.78 8.93 -8.00
C ASP A 33 1.94 9.18 -9.25
N ILE A 34 0.70 9.67 -9.09
CA ILE A 34 -0.17 10.06 -10.23
C ILE A 34 0.48 11.19 -11.05
N ARG A 35 1.11 12.16 -10.37
CA ARG A 35 1.64 13.36 -11.04
C ARG A 35 3.02 13.14 -11.67
N TYR A 36 3.91 12.46 -10.97
CA TYR A 36 5.33 12.36 -11.33
C TYR A 36 5.76 10.94 -11.69
N ARG A 37 4.93 9.91 -11.43
CA ARG A 37 5.26 8.49 -11.62
C ARG A 37 6.57 8.07 -10.94
N LYS A 38 6.89 8.73 -9.85
CA LYS A 38 8.07 8.46 -9.01
C LYS A 38 7.69 8.78 -7.58
N ILE A 39 7.93 7.86 -6.68
CA ILE A 39 7.67 8.06 -5.26
C ILE A 39 8.96 8.58 -4.61
N PRO A 40 8.96 9.79 -4.02
CA PRO A 40 10.15 10.33 -3.36
C PRO A 40 10.49 9.53 -2.11
N ASP A 41 11.78 9.25 -1.94
CA ASP A 41 12.30 8.47 -0.80
C ASP A 41 11.96 9.12 0.56
N ILE A 42 11.80 10.44 0.60
CA ILE A 42 11.42 11.18 1.82
C ILE A 42 10.04 10.75 2.32
N LEU A 43 9.04 10.57 1.45
CA LEU A 43 7.71 10.12 1.85
C LEU A 43 7.75 8.68 2.37
N GLN A 44 8.55 7.82 1.74
CA GLN A 44 8.73 6.43 2.18
C GLN A 44 9.44 6.36 3.53
N ALA A 45 10.48 7.17 3.73
CA ALA A 45 11.16 7.30 5.01
C ALA A 45 10.22 7.84 6.10
N GLY A 46 9.35 8.79 5.76
CA GLY A 46 8.30 9.29 6.66
C GLY A 46 7.34 8.19 7.10
N ILE A 47 6.87 7.35 6.16
CA ILE A 47 6.01 6.20 6.48
C ILE A 47 6.76 5.20 7.38
N ALA A 48 8.01 4.87 7.05
CA ALA A 48 8.81 3.96 7.87
C ALA A 48 9.05 4.53 9.29
N ALA A 49 9.26 5.84 9.42
CA ALA A 49 9.41 6.51 10.71
C ALA A 49 8.18 6.39 11.60
N LEU A 50 6.97 6.33 11.01
CA LEU A 50 5.74 6.12 11.78
C LEU A 50 5.69 4.77 12.51
N ALA A 51 6.45 3.77 12.03
CA ALA A 51 6.54 2.49 12.72
C ALA A 51 7.13 2.62 14.12
N PHE A 52 7.97 3.63 14.36
CA PHE A 52 8.56 3.88 15.68
C PHE A 52 7.56 4.41 16.72
N LEU A 53 6.42 5.02 16.29
CA LEU A 53 5.40 5.50 17.24
C LEU A 53 4.71 4.36 17.98
N ASN A 54 4.61 3.18 17.36
CA ASN A 54 4.00 2.00 17.96
C ASN A 54 4.81 0.76 17.58
N PHE A 55 6.07 0.75 18.02
CA PHE A 55 7.02 -0.30 17.66
C PHE A 55 6.66 -1.63 18.33
N SER A 56 6.49 -2.66 17.52
CA SER A 56 6.38 -4.05 17.97
C SER A 56 7.36 -4.91 17.16
N PRO A 57 8.07 -5.85 17.79
CA PRO A 57 9.00 -6.73 17.08
C PRO A 57 8.34 -7.50 15.92
N GLY A 58 7.05 -7.81 16.05
CA GLY A 58 6.26 -8.46 14.99
C GLY A 58 6.10 -7.59 13.74
N HIS A 59 6.18 -6.26 13.85
CA HIS A 59 6.11 -5.34 12.72
C HIS A 59 7.34 -5.40 11.83
N LEU A 60 8.51 -5.79 12.36
CA LEU A 60 9.73 -5.99 11.57
C LEU A 60 9.53 -7.06 10.48
N ALA A 61 8.74 -8.10 10.77
CA ALA A 61 8.40 -9.10 9.76
C ALA A 61 7.62 -8.50 8.57
N GLY A 62 6.95 -7.36 8.76
CA GLY A 62 6.22 -6.66 7.70
C GLY A 62 7.12 -6.18 6.55
N ILE A 63 8.43 -5.99 6.80
CA ILE A 63 9.40 -5.64 5.74
C ILE A 63 9.49 -6.74 4.68
N LEU A 64 9.20 -7.99 5.04
CA LEU A 64 9.18 -9.12 4.10
C LEU A 64 8.12 -8.94 3.00
N CYS A 65 7.14 -8.07 3.21
CA CYS A 65 6.14 -7.75 2.20
C CYS A 65 6.75 -7.13 0.93
N MET A 66 7.97 -6.55 1.03
CA MET A 66 8.67 -6.03 -0.15
C MET A 66 9.24 -7.14 -1.05
N VAL A 67 9.45 -8.36 -0.53
CA VAL A 67 10.13 -9.45 -1.26
C VAL A 67 9.40 -9.84 -2.55
N PRO A 68 8.08 -10.08 -2.57
CA PRO A 68 7.37 -10.41 -3.79
C PRO A 68 7.44 -9.28 -4.83
N TYR A 69 7.38 -8.02 -4.41
CA TYR A 69 7.54 -6.87 -5.32
C TYR A 69 8.96 -6.78 -5.89
N LEU A 70 9.96 -7.02 -5.04
CA LEU A 70 11.36 -7.07 -5.47
C LEU A 70 11.60 -8.21 -6.46
N ALA A 71 11.04 -9.39 -6.20
CA ALA A 71 11.14 -10.54 -7.10
C ALA A 71 10.55 -10.22 -8.48
N VAL A 72 9.38 -9.62 -8.55
CA VAL A 72 8.76 -9.19 -9.81
C VAL A 72 9.60 -8.12 -10.49
N ALA A 73 10.09 -7.12 -9.76
CA ALA A 73 10.94 -6.06 -10.30
C ALA A 73 12.24 -6.60 -10.92
N LEU A 74 12.83 -7.65 -10.33
CA LEU A 74 14.03 -8.29 -10.85
C LEU A 74 13.75 -9.19 -12.04
N CYS A 75 12.60 -9.88 -12.06
CA CYS A 75 12.23 -10.80 -13.15
C CYS A 75 11.76 -10.09 -14.42
N CYS A 76 11.01 -8.97 -14.26
CA CYS A 76 10.41 -8.26 -15.41
C CYS A 76 11.31 -7.20 -16.04
N GLY A 77 12.49 -6.92 -15.48
CA GLY A 77 13.40 -5.90 -15.98
C GLY A 77 12.95 -4.45 -15.70
N ARG A 78 13.78 -3.48 -16.14
CA ARG A 78 13.60 -2.06 -15.80
C ARG A 78 12.48 -1.35 -16.56
N ASP A 79 12.13 -1.83 -17.73
CA ASP A 79 11.25 -1.09 -18.65
C ASP A 79 9.77 -1.46 -18.51
N ASP A 80 9.47 -2.71 -18.09
CA ASP A 80 8.09 -3.22 -17.97
C ASP A 80 7.72 -3.70 -16.55
N GLY A 81 8.60 -3.54 -15.58
CA GLY A 81 8.44 -4.07 -14.23
C GLY A 81 7.85 -3.09 -13.21
N ILE A 82 7.65 -3.60 -12.00
CA ILE A 82 7.27 -2.79 -10.84
C ILE A 82 8.41 -1.80 -10.53
N GLY A 83 8.05 -0.53 -10.31
CA GLY A 83 9.00 0.51 -9.97
C GLY A 83 9.69 0.26 -8.62
N GLY A 84 11.00 0.59 -8.50
CA GLY A 84 11.71 0.48 -7.22
C GLY A 84 11.07 1.28 -6.09
N GLY A 85 10.30 2.33 -6.42
CA GLY A 85 9.49 3.08 -5.48
C GLY A 85 8.39 2.26 -4.82
N ASP A 86 7.71 1.41 -5.60
CA ASP A 86 6.63 0.55 -5.10
C ASP A 86 7.16 -0.55 -4.17
N VAL A 87 8.35 -1.09 -4.47
CA VAL A 87 9.05 -2.06 -3.62
C VAL A 87 9.33 -1.44 -2.24
N LYS A 88 9.90 -0.24 -2.22
CA LYS A 88 10.20 0.49 -0.99
C LYS A 88 8.91 0.88 -0.24
N LEU A 89 7.86 1.28 -0.98
CA LEU A 89 6.55 1.59 -0.40
C LEU A 89 5.94 0.38 0.29
N ALA A 90 5.98 -0.80 -0.34
CA ALA A 90 5.50 -2.05 0.25
C ALA A 90 6.26 -2.40 1.54
N GLY A 91 7.59 -2.19 1.57
CA GLY A 91 8.39 -2.39 2.77
C GLY A 91 8.07 -1.40 3.89
N SER A 92 7.99 -0.10 3.59
CA SER A 92 7.71 0.94 4.59
C SER A 92 6.29 0.83 5.17
N THR A 93 5.29 0.57 4.34
CA THR A 93 3.92 0.31 4.81
C THR A 93 3.82 -0.99 5.60
N GLY A 94 4.61 -2.01 5.22
CA GLY A 94 4.72 -3.27 5.94
C GLY A 94 5.22 -3.10 7.37
N LEU A 95 6.19 -2.21 7.60
CA LEU A 95 6.69 -1.89 8.94
C LEU A 95 5.61 -1.26 9.85
N VAL A 96 4.68 -0.48 9.28
CA VAL A 96 3.58 0.14 10.05
C VAL A 96 2.46 -0.86 10.30
N LEU A 97 2.07 -1.61 9.28
CA LEU A 97 0.94 -2.53 9.34
C LEU A 97 1.28 -3.86 10.04
N GLY A 98 2.53 -4.32 9.92
CA GLY A 98 2.92 -5.69 10.25
C GLY A 98 2.60 -6.66 9.10
N LEU A 99 3.21 -7.86 9.11
CA LEU A 99 3.17 -8.80 8.00
C LEU A 99 1.75 -9.20 7.57
N PRO A 100 0.83 -9.65 8.45
CA PRO A 100 -0.50 -10.11 8.00
C PRO A 100 -1.31 -8.98 7.38
N ALA A 101 -1.33 -7.79 7.98
CA ALA A 101 -2.06 -6.66 7.43
C ALA A 101 -1.40 -6.09 6.17
N ALA A 102 -0.09 -6.14 6.04
CA ALA A 102 0.63 -5.74 4.83
C ALA A 102 0.36 -6.69 3.65
N LEU A 103 0.27 -8.00 3.90
CA LEU A 103 -0.12 -8.96 2.87
C LEU A 103 -1.55 -8.75 2.40
N THR A 104 -2.50 -8.52 3.31
CA THR A 104 -3.88 -8.20 2.93
C THR A 104 -3.97 -6.88 2.16
N ALA A 105 -3.21 -5.86 2.55
CA ALA A 105 -3.10 -4.60 1.81
C ALA A 105 -2.62 -4.82 0.38
N SER A 106 -1.58 -5.65 0.22
CA SER A 106 -1.01 -5.98 -1.08
C SER A 106 -2.00 -6.74 -1.97
N ILE A 107 -2.71 -7.72 -1.40
CA ILE A 107 -3.72 -8.49 -2.14
C ILE A 107 -4.84 -7.56 -2.62
N ILE A 108 -5.37 -6.70 -1.76
CA ILE A 108 -6.44 -5.76 -2.11
C ILE A 108 -5.95 -4.76 -3.16
N GLY A 109 -4.77 -4.16 -2.95
CA GLY A 109 -4.19 -3.17 -3.86
C GLY A 109 -3.90 -3.74 -5.24
N LEU A 110 -3.24 -4.91 -5.31
CA LEU A 110 -2.91 -5.56 -6.59
C LEU A 110 -4.17 -6.07 -7.30
N SER A 111 -5.14 -6.62 -6.58
CA SER A 111 -6.43 -7.03 -7.17
C SER A 111 -7.15 -5.85 -7.79
N GLY A 112 -7.21 -4.71 -7.08
CA GLY A 112 -7.79 -3.47 -7.62
C GLY A 112 -7.05 -2.97 -8.86
N PHE A 113 -5.72 -3.01 -8.85
CA PHE A 113 -4.89 -2.62 -9.99
C PHE A 113 -5.14 -3.51 -11.21
N ILE A 114 -5.19 -4.83 -11.03
CA ILE A 114 -5.44 -5.80 -12.11
C ILE A 114 -6.86 -5.60 -12.67
N LEU A 115 -7.88 -5.49 -11.82
CA LEU A 115 -9.26 -5.27 -12.25
C LEU A 115 -9.42 -3.98 -13.05
N PHE A 116 -8.82 -2.89 -12.56
CA PHE A 116 -8.86 -1.61 -13.25
C PHE A 116 -8.10 -1.66 -14.57
N GLY A 117 -6.89 -2.22 -14.57
CA GLY A 117 -6.06 -2.37 -15.78
C GLY A 117 -6.73 -3.23 -16.84
N THR A 118 -7.31 -4.38 -16.46
CA THR A 118 -8.03 -5.27 -17.40
C THR A 118 -9.28 -4.61 -17.95
N THR A 119 -10.02 -3.87 -17.14
CA THR A 119 -11.23 -3.12 -17.59
C THR A 119 -10.86 -2.10 -18.67
N ILE A 120 -9.80 -1.33 -18.45
CA ILE A 120 -9.35 -0.34 -19.43
C ILE A 120 -8.79 -0.98 -20.71
N LEU A 121 -8.05 -2.09 -20.58
CA LEU A 121 -7.54 -2.82 -21.74
C LEU A 121 -8.67 -3.38 -22.60
N LEU A 122 -9.71 -3.94 -21.97
CA LEU A 122 -10.91 -4.42 -22.67
C LEU A 122 -11.66 -3.28 -23.37
N TRP A 123 -11.85 -2.16 -22.65
CA TRP A 123 -12.49 -0.97 -23.22
C TRP A 123 -11.76 -0.47 -24.47
N LYS A 124 -10.44 -0.37 -24.41
CA LYS A 124 -9.61 0.07 -25.54
C LYS A 124 -9.62 -0.93 -26.69
N ARG A 125 -9.62 -2.22 -26.41
CA ARG A 125 -9.71 -3.27 -27.44
C ARG A 125 -11.02 -3.15 -28.23
N ILE A 126 -12.14 -2.83 -27.56
CA ILE A 126 -13.45 -2.64 -28.17
C ILE A 126 -13.47 -1.36 -29.05
N HIS A 127 -12.80 -0.28 -28.63
CA HIS A 127 -12.79 1.00 -29.32
C HIS A 127 -11.59 1.20 -30.28
N GLY A 128 -10.77 0.18 -30.50
CA GLY A 128 -9.70 0.17 -31.52
C GLY A 128 -8.53 1.13 -31.23
N THR A 129 -8.38 1.65 -30.03
CA THR A 129 -7.30 2.57 -29.67
C THR A 129 -6.05 1.82 -29.17
N ARG A 130 -4.96 1.88 -29.94
CA ARG A 130 -3.64 1.40 -29.52
C ARG A 130 -2.93 2.50 -28.71
N ALA A 131 -2.86 2.36 -27.41
CA ALA A 131 -2.00 3.20 -26.58
C ALA A 131 -1.30 2.32 -25.52
N CYS A 132 0.03 2.39 -25.49
CA CYS A 132 0.80 1.93 -24.34
C CYS A 132 0.39 2.73 -23.12
N PHE A 133 -0.20 2.08 -22.13
CA PHE A 133 -0.68 2.74 -20.94
C PHE A 133 0.08 2.21 -19.74
N SER A 134 0.89 3.05 -19.16
CA SER A 134 1.52 2.77 -17.87
C SER A 134 0.68 3.44 -16.78
N PHE A 135 0.10 2.63 -15.90
CA PHE A 135 -0.68 3.12 -14.76
C PHE A 135 0.19 3.22 -13.51
N PRO A 136 0.01 4.25 -12.69
CA PRO A 136 0.64 4.31 -11.39
C PRO A 136 0.07 3.20 -10.47
N LEU A 137 0.93 2.41 -9.85
CA LEU A 137 0.55 1.37 -8.90
C LEU A 137 0.29 1.94 -7.50
N GLY A 138 0.97 3.04 -7.16
CA GLY A 138 0.93 3.68 -5.83
C GLY A 138 -0.46 3.92 -5.26
N PRO A 139 -1.42 4.53 -6.00
CA PRO A 139 -2.76 4.80 -5.46
C PRO A 139 -3.53 3.52 -5.12
N PHE A 140 -3.37 2.45 -5.89
CA PHE A 140 -4.02 1.16 -5.61
C PHE A 140 -3.42 0.51 -4.36
N LEU A 141 -2.10 0.56 -4.22
CA LEU A 141 -1.42 0.06 -3.04
C LEU A 141 -1.81 0.88 -1.80
N ALA A 142 -1.89 2.21 -1.92
CA ALA A 142 -2.35 3.07 -0.84
C ALA A 142 -3.78 2.76 -0.39
N MET A 143 -4.71 2.54 -1.34
CA MET A 143 -6.08 2.11 -1.04
C MET A 143 -6.09 0.78 -0.30
N GLY A 144 -5.30 -0.20 -0.74
CA GLY A 144 -5.12 -1.48 -0.06
C GLY A 144 -4.61 -1.30 1.38
N CYS A 145 -3.62 -0.43 1.58
CA CYS A 145 -3.08 -0.11 2.91
C CYS A 145 -4.11 0.55 3.84
N ILE A 146 -4.94 1.44 3.31
CA ILE A 146 -6.04 2.08 4.05
C ILE A 146 -7.04 1.02 4.51
N CYS A 147 -7.51 0.16 3.60
CA CYS A 147 -8.44 -0.92 3.93
C CYS A 147 -7.86 -1.86 5.00
N ALA A 148 -6.62 -2.31 4.82
CA ALA A 148 -5.97 -3.21 5.78
C ALA A 148 -5.73 -2.55 7.13
N TYR A 149 -5.42 -1.25 7.18
CA TYR A 149 -5.28 -0.51 8.42
C TYR A 149 -6.60 -0.49 9.22
N PHE A 150 -7.72 -0.18 8.56
CA PHE A 150 -9.02 -0.22 9.20
C PHE A 150 -9.44 -1.62 9.65
N MET A 151 -9.14 -2.66 8.85
CA MET A 151 -9.40 -4.06 9.23
C MET A 151 -8.57 -4.47 10.45
N LYS A 152 -7.31 -4.01 10.54
CA LYS A 152 -6.45 -4.23 11.72
C LYS A 152 -7.01 -3.53 12.95
N MET A 153 -7.44 -2.27 12.83
CA MET A 153 -8.07 -1.52 13.93
C MET A 153 -9.39 -2.17 14.37
N GLY A 154 -10.18 -2.71 13.45
CA GLY A 154 -11.41 -3.45 13.73
C GLY A 154 -11.19 -4.84 14.35
N GLY A 155 -9.92 -5.27 14.53
CA GLY A 155 -9.58 -6.58 15.11
C GLY A 155 -9.84 -7.78 14.19
N MET A 156 -10.04 -7.55 12.90
CA MET A 156 -10.22 -8.61 11.89
C MET A 156 -8.90 -9.26 11.48
N ILE A 157 -7.79 -8.54 11.65
CA ILE A 157 -6.44 -9.01 11.34
C ILE A 157 -5.58 -8.86 12.61
N ARG A 158 -4.99 -9.97 13.05
CA ARG A 158 -4.05 -10.02 14.19
C ARG A 158 -2.63 -10.32 13.73
#